data_a53a456205cbcab57f7c622a3b2fb1c5
#
_entry.id   a53a456205cbcab57f7c622a3b2fb1c5
#
_cell.length_a   1.000
_cell.length_b   1.000
_cell.length_c   1.000
_cell.angle_alpha   90.00
_cell.angle_beta   90.00
_cell.angle_gamma   90.00
#
_symmetry.space_group_name_H-M   'P 1'
#
loop_
_entity.id
_entity.type
_entity.pdbx_description
1 polymer ?
#
loop_
_entity_poly.entity_id
_entity_poly.type
_entity_poly.pdbx_seq_one_letter_code
_entity_poly.pdbx_strand_id
1 'polypeptide(L)'
;MPHTHRSRTTHALAALASLLISGTAANAQEVVKVQDYPGLGNMLLRVAIAQKLCEKNGIQCEQRVIPAAPLGVQTLLAGDIDVAFGPPEVMVQAANKGADIKIVGSGARSAIFFVAAGNHLETPNAAKGYPAVMQDFKGKKIGVTARGTGSEFQFVDLLKGAGMSAADVTLVAVGAPNTALPALANKQVDAVMAFEPMGGFCEVLKACRVVVDPRKGEGPAELLAVAGAGSVLVVRGDLLQKRPRAATGFIAAMKDAEAFMQNPANWDATLKVAQDSFKIDVPKGSDVVTAVLKTSLSAYRFSLDPKSVQAAADYLLASKQLDKAVDTSRLLLPK
;
A
#
# COMPACT_ATOMS: atom_id res chain seq x y z
N MET A 1 -55.59 -71.53 44.53
CA MET A 1 -56.75 -70.57 44.36
C MET A 1 -56.23 -69.22 44.24
N PRO A 2 -56.79 -68.46 43.36
CA PRO A 2 -56.18 -67.34 42.67
C PRO A 2 -56.63 -66.01 43.25
N HIS A 3 -55.87 -64.98 43.01
CA HIS A 3 -56.46 -63.62 42.87
C HIS A 3 -55.67 -62.80 41.89
N THR A 4 -56.34 -62.51 40.80
CA THR A 4 -56.02 -61.54 39.79
C THR A 4 -56.10 -60.13 40.35
N HIS A 5 -55.06 -59.31 40.13
CA HIS A 5 -55.22 -57.84 40.15
C HIS A 5 -54.71 -57.23 38.87
N ARG A 6 -55.67 -56.71 38.11
CA ARG A 6 -55.43 -55.81 36.99
C ARG A 6 -54.84 -54.48 37.46
N SER A 7 -53.69 -54.16 37.00
CA SER A 7 -53.14 -52.81 37.14
C SER A 7 -53.36 -52.06 35.81
N ARG A 8 -54.07 -50.97 35.90
CA ARG A 8 -54.33 -50.03 34.79
C ARG A 8 -53.09 -49.28 34.40
N THR A 9 -52.65 -49.46 33.20
CA THR A 9 -51.62 -48.65 32.57
C THR A 9 -52.16 -47.27 32.26
N THR A 10 -51.66 -46.28 33.00
CA THR A 10 -51.80 -44.85 32.69
C THR A 10 -50.76 -44.48 31.64
N HIS A 11 -51.24 -44.14 30.44
CA HIS A 11 -50.42 -43.59 29.36
C HIS A 11 -50.13 -42.14 29.72
N ALA A 12 -48.91 -41.86 30.17
CA ALA A 12 -48.39 -40.48 30.26
C ALA A 12 -47.95 -40.04 28.84
N LEU A 13 -48.70 -39.13 28.24
CA LEU A 13 -48.27 -38.42 27.04
C LEU A 13 -47.07 -37.51 27.42
N ALA A 14 -45.89 -37.96 27.06
CA ALA A 14 -44.70 -37.09 27.05
C ALA A 14 -44.77 -36.22 25.78
N ALA A 15 -45.21 -34.97 25.94
CA ALA A 15 -45.08 -33.95 24.92
C ALA A 15 -43.60 -33.60 24.75
N LEU A 16 -42.95 -34.13 23.71
CA LEU A 16 -41.62 -33.67 23.27
C LEU A 16 -41.79 -32.25 22.70
N ALA A 17 -41.51 -31.25 23.52
CA ALA A 17 -41.24 -29.93 23.05
C ALA A 17 -39.88 -29.93 22.33
N SER A 18 -39.89 -30.14 21.02
CA SER A 18 -38.73 -29.93 20.15
C SER A 18 -38.43 -28.43 20.11
N LEU A 19 -37.56 -27.93 21.00
CA LEU A 19 -36.95 -26.63 20.84
C LEU A 19 -36.09 -26.70 19.56
N LEU A 20 -36.62 -26.12 18.49
CA LEU A 20 -35.86 -25.71 17.34
C LEU A 20 -34.88 -24.62 17.81
N ILE A 21 -33.74 -25.04 18.27
CA ILE A 21 -32.55 -24.17 18.39
C ILE A 21 -32.19 -23.86 16.95
N SER A 22 -32.79 -22.81 16.39
CA SER A 22 -32.27 -22.14 15.19
C SER A 22 -30.94 -21.54 15.58
N GLY A 23 -29.91 -22.39 15.62
CA GLY A 23 -28.54 -21.94 15.70
C GLY A 23 -28.31 -21.06 14.47
N THR A 24 -28.37 -19.74 14.66
CA THR A 24 -27.70 -18.83 13.74
C THR A 24 -26.25 -19.28 13.74
N ALA A 25 -25.87 -20.10 12.76
CA ALA A 25 -24.47 -20.30 12.45
C ALA A 25 -23.91 -18.89 12.26
N ALA A 26 -23.26 -18.38 13.30
CA ALA A 26 -22.45 -17.20 13.17
C ALA A 26 -21.47 -17.56 12.06
N ASN A 27 -21.74 -17.11 10.82
CA ASN A 27 -20.82 -17.28 9.71
C ASN A 27 -19.53 -16.61 10.17
N ALA A 28 -18.55 -17.41 10.56
CA ALA A 28 -17.25 -16.91 10.91
C ALA A 28 -16.77 -16.06 9.72
N GLN A 29 -16.54 -14.77 9.96
CA GLN A 29 -16.12 -13.85 8.93
C GLN A 29 -14.83 -14.36 8.31
N GLU A 30 -14.76 -14.36 6.99
CA GLU A 30 -13.54 -14.76 6.30
C GLU A 30 -12.43 -13.76 6.59
N VAL A 31 -11.27 -14.27 7.03
CA VAL A 31 -10.08 -13.47 7.25
C VAL A 31 -9.42 -13.15 5.90
N VAL A 32 -9.14 -11.89 5.65
CA VAL A 32 -8.37 -11.38 4.50
C VAL A 32 -7.07 -10.79 5.01
N LYS A 33 -5.96 -11.45 4.72
CA LYS A 33 -4.61 -11.02 5.10
C LYS A 33 -4.05 -10.05 4.07
N VAL A 34 -3.73 -8.85 4.48
CA VAL A 34 -3.36 -7.74 3.60
C VAL A 34 -1.98 -7.22 3.93
N GLN A 35 -1.12 -7.09 2.92
CA GLN A 35 0.18 -6.44 3.07
C GLN A 35 0.01 -4.98 3.49
N ASP A 36 0.81 -4.57 4.45
CA ASP A 36 1.02 -3.18 4.82
C ASP A 36 2.51 -2.85 4.93
N TYR A 37 2.84 -1.57 4.90
CA TYR A 37 4.19 -1.06 5.04
C TYR A 37 4.39 -0.32 6.36
N PRO A 38 5.61 -0.29 6.90
CA PRO A 38 5.98 0.67 7.93
C PRO A 38 5.80 2.11 7.39
N GLY A 39 5.06 2.95 8.09
CA GLY A 39 4.73 4.31 7.65
C GLY A 39 3.23 4.49 7.39
N LEU A 40 2.86 5.46 6.57
CA LEU A 40 1.46 5.80 6.28
C LEU A 40 1.01 5.35 4.87
N GLY A 41 1.64 4.33 4.29
CA GLY A 41 1.40 3.93 2.90
C GLY A 41 0.00 3.37 2.65
N ASN A 42 -0.51 2.50 3.54
CA ASN A 42 -1.80 1.83 3.34
C ASN A 42 -2.86 2.30 4.35
N MET A 43 -3.15 3.60 4.34
CA MET A 43 -4.12 4.21 5.25
C MET A 43 -5.55 3.69 5.05
N LEU A 44 -5.93 3.31 3.81
CA LEU A 44 -7.26 2.74 3.54
C LEU A 44 -7.49 1.48 4.36
N LEU A 45 -6.53 0.56 4.39
CA LEU A 45 -6.62 -0.66 5.20
C LEU A 45 -6.73 -0.34 6.69
N ARG A 46 -5.88 0.56 7.18
CA ARG A 46 -5.84 0.91 8.61
C ARG A 46 -7.13 1.55 9.09
N VAL A 47 -7.69 2.44 8.28
CA VAL A 47 -9.02 3.03 8.55
C VAL A 47 -10.11 1.96 8.48
N ALA A 48 -10.05 1.07 7.48
CA ALA A 48 -11.04 -0.02 7.37
C ALA A 48 -11.04 -0.92 8.62
N ILE A 49 -9.87 -1.24 9.16
CA ILE A 49 -9.74 -2.03 10.40
C ILE A 49 -10.23 -1.22 11.61
N ALA A 50 -9.72 0.00 11.80
CA ALA A 50 -10.01 0.80 12.97
C ALA A 50 -11.49 1.22 13.07
N GLN A 51 -12.15 1.45 11.93
CA GLN A 51 -13.56 1.82 11.85
C GLN A 51 -14.50 0.61 11.63
N LYS A 52 -13.97 -0.63 11.75
CA LYS A 52 -14.72 -1.89 11.59
C LYS A 52 -15.46 -2.00 10.25
N LEU A 53 -14.89 -1.39 9.20
CA LEU A 53 -15.49 -1.41 7.86
C LEU A 53 -15.30 -2.78 7.18
N CYS A 54 -14.28 -3.54 7.58
CA CYS A 54 -14.10 -4.92 7.15
C CYS A 54 -15.26 -5.80 7.67
N GLU A 55 -15.53 -5.71 8.98
CA GLU A 55 -16.60 -6.45 9.64
C GLU A 55 -17.98 -6.05 9.12
N LYS A 56 -18.20 -4.75 8.88
CA LYS A 56 -19.40 -4.23 8.22
C LYS A 56 -19.66 -4.89 6.86
N ASN A 57 -18.58 -5.21 6.14
CA ASN A 57 -18.63 -5.85 4.82
C ASN A 57 -18.44 -7.39 4.87
N GLY A 58 -18.66 -8.00 6.04
CA GLY A 58 -18.73 -9.45 6.21
C GLY A 58 -17.41 -10.18 6.21
N ILE A 59 -16.28 -9.48 6.39
CA ILE A 59 -14.92 -10.03 6.45
C ILE A 59 -14.19 -9.52 7.68
N GLN A 60 -13.06 -10.14 7.99
CA GLN A 60 -12.07 -9.63 8.94
C GLN A 60 -10.78 -9.31 8.20
N CYS A 61 -10.31 -8.08 8.27
CA CYS A 61 -9.01 -7.70 7.68
C CYS A 61 -7.88 -7.92 8.69
N GLU A 62 -6.84 -8.62 8.27
CA GLU A 62 -5.64 -8.83 9.05
C GLU A 62 -4.44 -8.17 8.36
N GLN A 63 -3.82 -7.21 9.04
CA GLN A 63 -2.65 -6.50 8.56
C GLN A 63 -1.39 -7.36 8.69
N ARG A 64 -0.58 -7.44 7.62
CA ARG A 64 0.72 -8.08 7.58
C ARG A 64 1.79 -7.09 7.15
N VAL A 65 2.68 -6.72 8.05
CA VAL A 65 3.75 -5.77 7.74
C VAL A 65 4.85 -6.47 6.94
N ILE A 66 4.96 -6.10 5.64
CA ILE A 66 5.96 -6.61 4.71
C ILE A 66 6.60 -5.40 4.03
N PRO A 67 7.88 -5.06 4.29
CA PRO A 67 8.46 -3.75 3.99
C PRO A 67 8.89 -3.55 2.53
N ALA A 68 8.60 -4.49 1.62
CA ALA A 68 8.97 -4.39 0.21
C ALA A 68 7.92 -5.03 -0.71
N ALA A 69 7.58 -4.37 -1.82
CA ALA A 69 6.57 -4.86 -2.77
C ALA A 69 6.96 -6.20 -3.42
N PRO A 70 8.21 -6.43 -3.88
CA PRO A 70 8.58 -7.74 -4.42
C PRO A 70 8.39 -8.89 -3.43
N LEU A 71 8.70 -8.68 -2.14
CA LEU A 71 8.47 -9.66 -1.08
C LEU A 71 6.97 -9.88 -0.85
N GLY A 72 6.16 -8.81 -0.89
CA GLY A 72 4.71 -8.91 -0.80
C GLY A 72 4.10 -9.75 -1.93
N VAL A 73 4.58 -9.57 -3.16
CA VAL A 73 4.15 -10.40 -4.30
C VAL A 73 4.55 -11.86 -4.10
N GLN A 74 5.76 -12.14 -3.64
CA GLN A 74 6.20 -13.52 -3.33
C GLN A 74 5.31 -14.16 -2.27
N THR A 75 5.02 -13.44 -1.17
CA THR A 75 4.16 -13.89 -0.07
C THR A 75 2.71 -14.10 -0.54
N LEU A 76 2.22 -13.26 -1.46
CA LEU A 76 0.90 -13.42 -2.11
C LEU A 76 0.85 -14.71 -2.93
N LEU A 77 1.85 -14.94 -3.76
CA LEU A 77 1.90 -16.13 -4.63
C LEU A 77 2.08 -17.43 -3.83
N ALA A 78 2.77 -17.38 -2.70
CA ALA A 78 2.86 -18.49 -1.75
C ALA A 78 1.54 -18.78 -1.02
N GLY A 79 0.60 -17.83 -0.99
CA GLY A 79 -0.71 -17.97 -0.32
C GLY A 79 -0.71 -17.56 1.15
N ASP A 80 0.37 -16.99 1.65
CA ASP A 80 0.48 -16.55 3.05
C ASP A 80 -0.27 -15.25 3.33
N ILE A 81 -0.48 -14.43 2.29
CA ILE A 81 -1.39 -13.27 2.28
C ILE A 81 -2.39 -13.36 1.12
N ASP A 82 -3.48 -12.64 1.23
CA ASP A 82 -4.55 -12.58 0.23
C ASP A 82 -4.45 -11.36 -0.68
N VAL A 83 -3.89 -10.26 -0.16
CA VAL A 83 -3.75 -9.00 -0.88
C VAL A 83 -2.33 -8.47 -0.72
N ALA A 84 -1.63 -8.25 -1.83
CA ALA A 84 -0.37 -7.51 -1.85
C ALA A 84 -0.60 -6.03 -2.20
N PHE A 85 0.33 -5.18 -1.77
CA PHE A 85 0.26 -3.74 -1.93
C PHE A 85 1.61 -3.19 -2.43
N GLY A 86 1.60 -2.28 -3.39
CA GLY A 86 2.82 -1.65 -3.85
C GLY A 86 2.67 -0.91 -5.18
N PRO A 87 3.78 -0.39 -5.72
CA PRO A 87 3.80 0.31 -7.01
C PRO A 87 3.37 -0.60 -8.17
N PRO A 88 2.65 -0.06 -9.17
CA PRO A 88 2.15 -0.83 -10.31
C PRO A 88 3.27 -1.46 -11.14
N GLU A 89 4.44 -0.85 -11.22
CA GLU A 89 5.60 -1.36 -11.96
C GLU A 89 6.02 -2.75 -11.47
N VAL A 90 6.03 -2.96 -10.15
CA VAL A 90 6.36 -4.27 -9.55
C VAL A 90 5.31 -5.32 -9.90
N MET A 91 4.04 -4.93 -9.92
CA MET A 91 2.94 -5.84 -10.25
C MET A 91 2.95 -6.22 -11.73
N VAL A 92 3.22 -5.26 -12.62
CA VAL A 92 3.38 -5.51 -14.06
C VAL A 92 4.57 -6.44 -14.32
N GLN A 93 5.71 -6.23 -13.68
CA GLN A 93 6.87 -7.13 -13.80
C GLN A 93 6.56 -8.55 -13.30
N ALA A 94 5.85 -8.68 -12.18
CA ALA A 94 5.45 -9.99 -11.66
C ALA A 94 4.52 -10.71 -12.67
N ALA A 95 3.53 -10.00 -13.19
CA ALA A 95 2.60 -10.55 -14.19
C ALA A 95 3.32 -10.92 -15.52
N ASN A 96 4.30 -10.14 -15.95
CA ASN A 96 5.12 -10.46 -17.12
C ASN A 96 5.95 -11.75 -16.92
N LYS A 97 6.31 -12.06 -15.68
CA LYS A 97 6.98 -13.31 -15.28
C LYS A 97 6.00 -14.48 -15.07
N GLY A 98 4.71 -14.29 -15.37
CA GLY A 98 3.69 -15.35 -15.30
C GLY A 98 2.87 -15.37 -14.00
N ALA A 99 3.02 -14.40 -13.10
CA ALA A 99 2.18 -14.34 -11.92
C ALA A 99 0.71 -14.07 -12.30
N ASP A 100 -0.19 -14.95 -11.85
CA ASP A 100 -1.64 -14.77 -12.01
C ASP A 100 -2.17 -13.88 -10.88
N ILE A 101 -2.16 -12.58 -11.15
CA ILE A 101 -2.62 -11.55 -10.20
C ILE A 101 -3.63 -10.61 -10.86
N LYS A 102 -4.50 -10.03 -10.04
CA LYS A 102 -5.51 -9.05 -10.44
C LYS A 102 -5.41 -7.81 -9.56
N ILE A 103 -5.39 -6.63 -10.17
CA ILE A 103 -5.47 -5.35 -9.47
C ILE A 103 -6.93 -5.10 -9.11
N VAL A 104 -7.23 -4.99 -7.83
CA VAL A 104 -8.60 -4.77 -7.32
C VAL A 104 -8.89 -3.30 -7.05
N GLY A 105 -7.87 -2.49 -6.91
CA GLY A 105 -8.01 -1.05 -6.69
C GLY A 105 -6.67 -0.37 -6.48
N SER A 106 -6.71 0.96 -6.34
CA SER A 106 -5.57 1.77 -5.94
C SER A 106 -5.49 1.89 -4.41
N GLY A 107 -4.30 2.13 -3.88
CA GLY A 107 -4.11 2.59 -2.49
C GLY A 107 -3.86 4.09 -2.43
N ALA A 108 -3.23 4.63 -3.48
CA ALA A 108 -3.00 6.06 -3.65
C ALA A 108 -2.97 6.45 -5.15
N ARG A 109 -3.61 7.57 -5.46
CA ARG A 109 -3.66 8.17 -6.81
C ARG A 109 -2.75 9.39 -6.93
N SER A 110 -1.53 9.26 -6.47
CA SER A 110 -0.48 10.28 -6.60
C SER A 110 0.85 9.56 -6.63
N ALA A 111 1.87 10.18 -7.17
CA ALA A 111 3.22 9.73 -6.92
C ALA A 111 3.42 9.56 -5.41
N ILE A 112 4.05 8.48 -5.00
CA ILE A 112 4.28 8.23 -3.56
C ILE A 112 5.72 8.51 -3.16
N PHE A 113 6.64 8.47 -4.13
CA PHE A 113 8.06 8.70 -3.89
C PHE A 113 8.49 10.12 -4.24
N PHE A 114 9.46 10.61 -3.50
CA PHE A 114 10.12 11.90 -3.69
C PHE A 114 11.58 11.80 -3.24
N VAL A 115 12.42 12.74 -3.68
CA VAL A 115 13.84 12.76 -3.30
C VAL A 115 14.04 13.70 -2.12
N ALA A 116 14.56 13.16 -1.01
CA ALA A 116 14.99 13.93 0.14
C ALA A 116 16.52 13.89 0.26
N ALA A 117 17.15 15.07 0.27
CA ALA A 117 18.58 15.24 0.46
C ALA A 117 18.92 15.43 1.93
N GLY A 118 20.01 14.81 2.39
CA GLY A 118 20.57 15.04 3.72
C GLY A 118 21.06 16.47 3.88
N ASN A 119 21.03 17.00 5.11
CA ASN A 119 21.49 18.36 5.39
C ASN A 119 23.00 18.55 5.15
N HIS A 120 23.76 17.45 5.10
CA HIS A 120 25.17 17.45 4.79
C HIS A 120 25.49 17.54 3.28
N LEU A 121 24.49 17.28 2.41
CA LEU A 121 24.66 17.36 0.97
C LEU A 121 24.38 18.80 0.49
N GLU A 122 25.36 19.41 -0.13
CA GLU A 122 25.14 20.67 -0.85
C GLU A 122 24.39 20.41 -2.16
N THR A 123 23.34 21.19 -2.39
CA THR A 123 22.50 21.10 -3.58
C THR A 123 22.39 22.48 -4.25
N PRO A 124 23.46 22.97 -4.90
CA PRO A 124 23.50 24.31 -5.48
C PRO A 124 22.44 24.53 -6.57
N ASN A 125 21.98 23.46 -7.20
CA ASN A 125 20.94 23.55 -8.22
C ASN A 125 19.51 23.37 -7.67
N ALA A 126 19.33 23.18 -6.35
CA ALA A 126 18.00 22.94 -5.78
C ALA A 126 16.98 24.06 -6.10
N ALA A 127 17.43 25.33 -6.09
CA ALA A 127 16.57 26.46 -6.42
C ALA A 127 16.11 26.48 -7.90
N LYS A 128 16.80 25.75 -8.79
CA LYS A 128 16.43 25.62 -10.21
C LYS A 128 15.39 24.49 -10.42
N GLY A 129 15.17 23.65 -9.39
CA GLY A 129 14.25 22.51 -9.46
C GLY A 129 14.71 21.40 -10.40
N TYR A 130 13.81 20.48 -10.67
CA TYR A 130 14.02 19.40 -11.63
C TYR A 130 13.99 19.97 -13.08
N PRO A 131 14.88 19.54 -14.03
CA PRO A 131 15.87 18.48 -13.86
C PRO A 131 17.23 18.92 -13.31
N ALA A 132 17.46 20.23 -13.14
CA ALA A 132 18.80 20.76 -12.83
C ALA A 132 19.39 20.22 -11.52
N VAL A 133 18.56 20.07 -10.48
CA VAL A 133 18.99 19.56 -9.15
C VAL A 133 19.53 18.13 -9.21
N MET A 134 19.17 17.34 -10.22
CA MET A 134 19.65 15.97 -10.37
C MET A 134 21.17 15.91 -10.58
N GLN A 135 21.79 16.96 -11.16
CA GLN A 135 23.23 17.04 -11.34
C GLN A 135 24.00 17.08 -10.00
N ASP A 136 23.36 17.52 -8.93
CA ASP A 136 23.96 17.58 -7.59
C ASP A 136 24.16 16.17 -6.98
N PHE A 137 23.54 15.15 -7.57
CA PHE A 137 23.66 13.75 -7.13
C PHE A 137 24.78 12.97 -7.83
N LYS A 138 25.49 13.56 -8.79
CA LYS A 138 26.58 12.86 -9.48
C LYS A 138 27.65 12.40 -8.51
N GLY A 139 27.99 11.09 -8.56
CA GLY A 139 28.95 10.46 -7.65
C GLY A 139 28.44 10.23 -6.22
N LYS A 140 27.15 10.50 -5.93
CA LYS A 140 26.56 10.39 -4.59
C LYS A 140 25.95 9.02 -4.33
N LYS A 141 25.80 8.70 -3.04
CA LYS A 141 25.08 7.50 -2.57
C LYS A 141 23.62 7.83 -2.36
N ILE A 142 22.76 7.13 -3.08
CA ILE A 142 21.32 7.35 -3.04
C ILE A 142 20.63 6.13 -2.42
N GLY A 143 19.93 6.37 -1.32
CA GLY A 143 19.13 5.36 -0.67
C GLY A 143 17.83 5.08 -1.45
N VAL A 144 17.53 3.80 -1.65
CA VAL A 144 16.24 3.31 -2.17
C VAL A 144 15.67 2.29 -1.18
N THR A 145 14.37 2.02 -1.24
CA THR A 145 13.73 1.10 -0.27
C THR A 145 14.31 -0.31 -0.35
N ALA A 146 14.48 -0.83 -1.56
CA ALA A 146 15.22 -2.05 -1.88
C ALA A 146 15.56 -2.04 -3.37
N ARG A 147 16.48 -2.92 -3.78
CA ARG A 147 16.78 -3.11 -5.21
C ARG A 147 15.60 -3.79 -5.90
N GLY A 148 15.31 -3.39 -7.15
CA GLY A 148 14.17 -3.90 -7.91
C GLY A 148 12.81 -3.41 -7.42
N THR A 149 12.76 -2.25 -6.75
CA THR A 149 11.52 -1.63 -6.26
C THR A 149 11.16 -0.38 -7.05
N GLY A 150 9.91 0.08 -6.88
CA GLY A 150 9.44 1.32 -7.50
C GLY A 150 10.28 2.54 -7.14
N SER A 151 10.85 2.61 -5.93
CA SER A 151 11.74 3.72 -5.55
C SER A 151 13.04 3.74 -6.36
N GLU A 152 13.63 2.57 -6.64
CA GLU A 152 14.78 2.49 -7.53
C GLU A 152 14.42 2.88 -8.96
N PHE A 153 13.35 2.31 -9.49
CA PHE A 153 12.93 2.57 -10.86
C PHE A 153 12.66 4.04 -11.11
N GLN A 154 11.85 4.65 -10.25
CA GLN A 154 11.48 6.07 -10.37
C GLN A 154 12.68 7.01 -10.17
N PHE A 155 13.63 6.67 -9.28
CA PHE A 155 14.85 7.47 -9.16
C PHE A 155 15.72 7.41 -10.43
N VAL A 156 15.86 6.23 -11.02
CA VAL A 156 16.57 6.06 -12.30
C VAL A 156 15.92 6.87 -13.42
N ASP A 157 14.61 7.05 -13.37
CA ASP A 157 13.92 7.89 -14.35
C ASP A 157 14.16 9.37 -14.15
N LEU A 158 14.13 9.82 -12.92
CA LEU A 158 14.53 11.18 -12.63
C LEU A 158 15.94 11.45 -13.15
N LEU A 159 16.88 10.50 -13.02
CA LEU A 159 18.22 10.62 -13.60
C LEU A 159 18.17 10.71 -15.13
N LYS A 160 17.46 9.79 -15.79
CA LYS A 160 17.36 9.78 -17.26
C LYS A 160 16.75 11.05 -17.82
N GLY A 161 15.65 11.53 -17.21
CA GLY A 161 15.02 12.78 -17.61
C GLY A 161 15.91 14.02 -17.40
N ALA A 162 16.96 13.89 -16.59
CA ALA A 162 18.00 14.91 -16.38
C ALA A 162 19.27 14.65 -17.23
N GLY A 163 19.23 13.72 -18.21
CA GLY A 163 20.38 13.38 -19.05
C GLY A 163 21.46 12.59 -18.33
N MET A 164 21.13 11.96 -17.20
CA MET A 164 22.02 11.14 -16.38
C MET A 164 21.65 9.66 -16.46
N SER A 165 22.41 8.81 -15.81
CA SER A 165 22.17 7.36 -15.75
C SER A 165 22.37 6.81 -14.35
N ALA A 166 21.94 5.57 -14.12
CA ALA A 166 22.19 4.88 -12.85
C ALA A 166 23.69 4.70 -12.54
N ALA A 167 24.56 4.74 -13.56
CA ALA A 167 26.02 4.67 -13.37
C ALA A 167 26.63 5.95 -12.77
N ASP A 168 25.90 7.06 -12.82
CA ASP A 168 26.34 8.33 -12.25
C ASP A 168 26.17 8.41 -10.72
N VAL A 169 25.54 7.42 -10.10
CA VAL A 169 25.25 7.37 -8.66
C VAL A 169 25.53 5.97 -8.08
N THR A 170 25.59 5.85 -6.76
CA THR A 170 25.61 4.55 -6.08
C THR A 170 24.26 4.32 -5.40
N LEU A 171 23.50 3.33 -5.86
CA LEU A 171 22.20 2.98 -5.27
C LEU A 171 22.40 2.01 -4.09
N VAL A 172 21.86 2.37 -2.93
CA VAL A 172 21.97 1.64 -1.65
C VAL A 172 20.57 1.28 -1.13
N ALA A 173 20.33 0.01 -0.78
CA ALA A 173 19.09 -0.38 -0.11
C ALA A 173 19.12 0.09 1.35
N VAL A 174 18.20 0.97 1.73
CA VAL A 174 18.12 1.55 3.09
C VAL A 174 16.80 1.25 3.81
N GLY A 175 15.90 0.52 3.16
CA GLY A 175 14.60 0.17 3.72
C GLY A 175 13.56 1.28 3.70
N ALA A 176 12.61 1.19 4.62
CA ALA A 176 11.53 2.15 4.78
C ALA A 176 12.00 3.44 5.49
N PRO A 177 11.17 4.51 5.57
CA PRO A 177 11.56 5.79 6.17
C PRO A 177 12.17 5.71 7.57
N ASN A 178 11.72 4.75 8.40
CA ASN A 178 12.25 4.52 9.76
C ASN A 178 13.70 4.04 9.79
N THR A 179 14.18 3.37 8.74
CA THR A 179 15.58 2.95 8.56
C THR A 179 16.34 3.90 7.63
N ALA A 180 15.67 4.49 6.67
CA ALA A 180 16.25 5.44 5.73
C ALA A 180 16.67 6.76 6.40
N LEU A 181 15.86 7.27 7.37
CA LEU A 181 16.20 8.50 8.09
C LEU A 181 17.52 8.38 8.90
N PRO A 182 17.75 7.33 9.72
CA PRO A 182 19.05 7.13 10.37
C PRO A 182 20.19 6.98 9.37
N ALA A 183 20.00 6.27 8.24
CA ALA A 183 21.03 6.13 7.22
C ALA A 183 21.42 7.50 6.61
N LEU A 184 20.45 8.38 6.38
CA LEU A 184 20.66 9.74 5.90
C LEU A 184 21.34 10.61 6.97
N ALA A 185 20.87 10.57 8.22
CA ALA A 185 21.42 11.33 9.33
C ALA A 185 22.89 10.94 9.65
N ASN A 186 23.21 9.65 9.54
CA ASN A 186 24.56 9.11 9.74
C ASN A 186 25.44 9.21 8.49
N LYS A 187 25.00 9.90 7.44
CA LYS A 187 25.74 10.12 6.19
C LYS A 187 26.13 8.81 5.46
N GLN A 188 25.41 7.73 5.71
CA GLN A 188 25.60 6.47 4.98
C GLN A 188 25.13 6.60 3.52
N VAL A 189 24.13 7.47 3.31
CA VAL A 189 23.67 7.93 2.01
C VAL A 189 23.54 9.46 2.00
N ASP A 190 23.64 10.06 0.82
CA ASP A 190 23.59 11.51 0.63
C ASP A 190 22.14 12.01 0.41
N ALA A 191 21.33 11.20 -0.25
CA ALA A 191 19.91 11.43 -0.47
C ALA A 191 19.15 10.10 -0.47
N VAL A 192 17.83 10.17 -0.40
CA VAL A 192 16.95 8.99 -0.45
C VAL A 192 15.78 9.23 -1.39
N MET A 193 15.45 8.25 -2.20
CA MET A 193 14.14 8.17 -2.86
C MET A 193 13.19 7.48 -1.89
N ALA A 194 12.37 8.25 -1.22
CA ALA A 194 11.56 7.83 -0.08
C ALA A 194 10.08 8.18 -0.27
N PHE A 195 9.28 7.69 0.64
CA PHE A 195 7.86 7.97 0.77
C PHE A 195 7.55 8.47 2.19
N GLU A 196 6.31 8.87 2.44
CA GLU A 196 5.94 9.37 3.78
C GLU A 196 6.09 8.28 4.88
N PRO A 197 6.59 8.68 6.07
CA PRO A 197 6.67 10.02 6.63
C PRO A 197 7.99 10.77 6.41
N MET A 198 8.82 10.43 5.45
CA MET A 198 10.10 11.13 5.24
C MET A 198 9.92 12.63 4.99
N GLY A 199 8.89 13.03 4.24
CA GLY A 199 8.56 14.45 4.02
C GLY A 199 8.25 15.17 5.33
N GLY A 200 7.48 14.53 6.21
CA GLY A 200 7.20 15.04 7.55
C GLY A 200 8.46 15.18 8.42
N PHE A 201 9.42 14.25 8.32
CA PHE A 201 10.71 14.37 9.01
C PHE A 201 11.52 15.57 8.47
N CYS A 202 11.53 15.78 7.17
CA CYS A 202 12.17 16.93 6.58
C CYS A 202 11.50 18.24 7.03
N GLU A 203 10.17 18.29 7.03
CA GLU A 203 9.39 19.49 7.34
C GLU A 203 9.40 19.85 8.82
N VAL A 204 9.02 18.91 9.70
CA VAL A 204 8.80 19.15 11.12
C VAL A 204 10.09 19.09 11.93
N LEU A 205 10.94 18.09 11.65
CA LEU A 205 12.19 17.86 12.38
C LEU A 205 13.37 18.61 11.76
N LYS A 206 13.21 19.16 10.55
CA LYS A 206 14.32 19.77 9.80
C LYS A 206 15.49 18.79 9.57
N ALA A 207 15.19 17.50 9.50
CA ALA A 207 16.20 16.45 9.42
C ALA A 207 16.79 16.27 8.00
N CYS A 208 16.08 16.77 7.00
CA CYS A 208 16.42 16.67 5.57
C CYS A 208 15.69 17.76 4.79
N ARG A 209 15.88 17.79 3.47
CA ARG A 209 15.17 18.68 2.55
C ARG A 209 14.59 17.86 1.40
N VAL A 210 13.30 18.00 1.12
CA VAL A 210 12.71 17.49 -0.14
C VAL A 210 13.18 18.38 -1.28
N VAL A 211 13.84 17.79 -2.28
CA VAL A 211 14.49 18.53 -3.38
C VAL A 211 13.95 18.18 -4.76
N VAL A 212 13.25 17.04 -4.91
CA VAL A 212 12.44 16.69 -6.08
C VAL A 212 11.16 16.03 -5.59
N ASP A 213 10.03 16.55 -6.00
CA ASP A 213 8.72 16.06 -5.56
C ASP A 213 7.78 15.78 -6.74
N PRO A 214 7.76 14.54 -7.26
CA PRO A 214 6.85 14.15 -8.34
C PRO A 214 5.36 14.37 -8.03
N ARG A 215 4.97 14.46 -6.75
CA ARG A 215 3.60 14.80 -6.33
C ARG A 215 3.21 16.23 -6.74
N LYS A 216 4.22 17.09 -6.97
CA LYS A 216 4.08 18.48 -7.44
C LYS A 216 4.33 18.63 -8.94
N GLY A 217 4.43 17.51 -9.67
CA GLY A 217 4.71 17.54 -11.11
C GLY A 217 6.19 17.68 -11.47
N GLU A 218 7.10 17.41 -10.52
CA GLU A 218 8.54 17.46 -10.76
C GLU A 218 9.03 16.08 -11.22
N GLY A 219 9.28 15.94 -12.52
CA GLY A 219 9.74 14.69 -13.11
C GLY A 219 9.52 14.61 -14.61
N PRO A 220 10.01 13.57 -15.27
CA PRO A 220 9.71 13.32 -16.68
C PRO A 220 8.24 12.89 -16.87
N ALA A 221 7.70 13.17 -18.05
CA ALA A 221 6.29 12.93 -18.35
C ALA A 221 5.87 11.46 -18.13
N GLU A 222 6.74 10.52 -18.44
CA GLU A 222 6.53 9.10 -18.32
C GLU A 222 6.33 8.69 -16.85
N LEU A 223 7.12 9.25 -15.94
CA LEU A 223 6.97 9.04 -14.49
C LEU A 223 5.66 9.64 -13.99
N LEU A 224 5.34 10.86 -14.42
CA LEU A 224 4.13 11.56 -13.98
C LEU A 224 2.85 10.88 -14.49
N ALA A 225 2.89 10.21 -15.64
CA ALA A 225 1.76 9.46 -16.18
C ALA A 225 1.31 8.28 -15.30
N VAL A 226 2.21 7.74 -14.48
CA VAL A 226 1.90 6.65 -13.54
C VAL A 226 1.17 7.15 -12.28
N ALA A 227 1.14 8.45 -12.03
CA ALA A 227 0.63 9.02 -10.77
C ALA A 227 -0.82 8.63 -10.44
N GLY A 228 -1.68 8.34 -11.45
CA GLY A 228 -3.05 7.87 -11.23
C GLY A 228 -3.14 6.47 -10.58
N ALA A 229 -2.02 5.75 -10.46
CA ALA A 229 -1.88 4.45 -9.84
C ALA A 229 -0.60 4.38 -8.99
N GLY A 230 -0.33 5.40 -8.16
CA GLY A 230 0.89 5.49 -7.35
C GLY A 230 1.15 4.27 -6.47
N SER A 231 0.09 3.64 -5.98
CA SER A 231 0.12 2.29 -5.41
C SER A 231 -1.15 1.53 -5.75
N VAL A 232 -1.05 0.20 -5.85
CA VAL A 232 -2.18 -0.67 -6.17
C VAL A 232 -2.28 -1.82 -5.19
N LEU A 233 -3.51 -2.33 -5.03
CA LEU A 233 -3.85 -3.51 -4.25
C LEU A 233 -4.11 -4.65 -5.24
N VAL A 234 -3.42 -5.76 -5.05
CA VAL A 234 -3.52 -6.92 -5.94
C VAL A 234 -3.83 -8.19 -5.17
N VAL A 235 -4.59 -9.06 -5.81
CA VAL A 235 -4.94 -10.40 -5.32
C VAL A 235 -4.47 -11.46 -6.31
N ARG A 236 -4.38 -12.73 -5.88
CA ARG A 236 -4.25 -13.83 -6.85
C ARG A 236 -5.51 -13.94 -7.69
N GLY A 237 -5.37 -14.31 -8.96
CA GLY A 237 -6.49 -14.49 -9.89
C GLY A 237 -7.54 -15.49 -9.38
N ASP A 238 -7.10 -16.54 -8.68
CA ASP A 238 -7.99 -17.58 -8.14
C ASP A 238 -8.81 -17.13 -6.92
N LEU A 239 -8.42 -16.08 -6.21
CA LEU A 239 -9.15 -15.57 -5.03
C LEU A 239 -10.58 -15.17 -5.39
N LEU A 240 -10.76 -14.52 -6.55
CA LEU A 240 -12.06 -14.04 -7.00
C LEU A 240 -13.07 -15.20 -7.22
N GLN A 241 -12.57 -16.38 -7.58
CA GLN A 241 -13.38 -17.58 -7.82
C GLN A 241 -13.53 -18.43 -6.56
N LYS A 242 -12.45 -18.65 -5.83
CA LYS A 242 -12.41 -19.53 -4.65
C LYS A 242 -13.01 -18.88 -3.41
N ARG A 243 -12.85 -17.56 -3.26
CA ARG A 243 -13.30 -16.80 -2.10
C ARG A 243 -13.99 -15.49 -2.50
N PRO A 244 -15.10 -15.58 -3.28
CA PRO A 244 -15.77 -14.38 -3.83
C PRO A 244 -16.28 -13.43 -2.74
N ARG A 245 -16.72 -13.95 -1.58
CA ARG A 245 -17.15 -13.12 -0.44
C ARG A 245 -15.98 -12.32 0.15
N ALA A 246 -14.81 -12.96 0.32
CA ALA A 246 -13.61 -12.28 0.79
C ALA A 246 -13.21 -11.15 -0.16
N ALA A 247 -13.18 -11.42 -1.47
CA ALA A 247 -12.80 -10.43 -2.48
C ALA A 247 -13.78 -9.24 -2.54
N THR A 248 -15.10 -9.51 -2.61
CA THR A 248 -16.13 -8.45 -2.67
C THR A 248 -16.20 -7.65 -1.38
N GLY A 249 -16.11 -8.32 -0.22
CA GLY A 249 -16.09 -7.67 1.08
C GLY A 249 -14.86 -6.76 1.25
N PHE A 250 -13.69 -7.22 0.79
CA PHE A 250 -12.49 -6.39 0.82
C PHE A 250 -12.61 -5.14 -0.06
N ILE A 251 -13.08 -5.30 -1.29
CA ILE A 251 -13.30 -4.19 -2.22
C ILE A 251 -14.29 -3.17 -1.62
N ALA A 252 -15.39 -3.65 -1.03
CA ALA A 252 -16.39 -2.79 -0.40
C ALA A 252 -15.81 -2.06 0.83
N ALA A 253 -15.05 -2.75 1.69
CA ALA A 253 -14.39 -2.17 2.85
C ALA A 253 -13.40 -1.06 2.47
N MET A 254 -12.63 -1.24 1.38
CA MET A 254 -11.69 -0.21 0.91
C MET A 254 -12.42 1.02 0.34
N LYS A 255 -13.55 0.84 -0.36
CA LYS A 255 -14.42 1.94 -0.82
C LYS A 255 -15.02 2.71 0.35
N ASP A 256 -15.51 2.00 1.36
CA ASP A 256 -16.03 2.62 2.58
C ASP A 256 -14.95 3.40 3.33
N ALA A 257 -13.71 2.87 3.38
CA ALA A 257 -12.57 3.56 3.99
C ALA A 257 -12.19 4.83 3.23
N GLU A 258 -12.20 4.80 1.89
CA GLU A 258 -12.02 6.01 1.08
C GLU A 258 -13.10 7.04 1.40
N ALA A 259 -14.38 6.65 1.37
CA ALA A 259 -15.50 7.56 1.66
C ALA A 259 -15.38 8.15 3.07
N PHE A 260 -14.98 7.35 4.05
CA PHE A 260 -14.75 7.81 5.42
C PHE A 260 -13.63 8.84 5.49
N MET A 261 -12.47 8.54 4.91
CA MET A 261 -11.29 9.41 4.95
C MET A 261 -11.50 10.74 4.21
N GLN A 262 -12.24 10.72 3.10
CA GLN A 262 -12.49 11.92 2.30
C GLN A 262 -13.60 12.81 2.86
N ASN A 263 -14.32 12.38 3.88
CA ASN A 263 -15.29 13.22 4.58
C ASN A 263 -14.57 14.10 5.61
N PRO A 264 -14.60 15.44 5.46
CA PRO A 264 -13.91 16.34 6.38
C PRO A 264 -14.36 16.18 7.85
N ALA A 265 -15.60 15.76 8.10
CA ALA A 265 -16.11 15.51 9.46
C ALA A 265 -15.36 14.37 10.18
N ASN A 266 -14.67 13.50 9.43
CA ASN A 266 -13.93 12.37 9.99
C ASN A 266 -12.42 12.65 10.13
N TRP A 267 -11.99 13.91 9.97
CA TRP A 267 -10.56 14.28 10.05
C TRP A 267 -9.91 13.79 11.36
N ASP A 268 -10.50 14.10 12.51
CA ASP A 268 -9.91 13.76 13.81
C ASP A 268 -9.82 12.23 14.00
N ALA A 269 -10.85 11.49 13.56
CA ALA A 269 -10.84 10.03 13.61
C ALA A 269 -9.77 9.45 12.67
N THR A 270 -9.62 9.99 11.46
CA THR A 270 -8.59 9.57 10.51
C THR A 270 -7.19 9.87 11.02
N LEU A 271 -6.99 11.07 11.60
CA LEU A 271 -5.73 11.48 12.23
C LEU A 271 -5.37 10.55 13.40
N LYS A 272 -6.34 10.22 14.24
CA LYS A 272 -6.13 9.28 15.34
C LYS A 272 -5.66 7.91 14.83
N VAL A 273 -6.29 7.37 13.79
CA VAL A 273 -5.86 6.11 13.16
C VAL A 273 -4.42 6.22 12.66
N ALA A 274 -4.06 7.32 12.01
CA ALA A 274 -2.70 7.54 11.53
C ALA A 274 -1.69 7.55 12.68
N GLN A 275 -1.97 8.27 13.76
CA GLN A 275 -1.11 8.40 14.96
C GLN A 275 -0.98 7.07 15.73
N ASP A 276 -2.08 6.32 15.87
CA ASP A 276 -2.07 5.01 16.56
C ASP A 276 -1.32 3.95 15.74
N SER A 277 -1.46 4.00 14.42
CA SER A 277 -0.85 3.03 13.49
C SER A 277 0.64 3.27 13.25
N PHE A 278 1.08 4.50 13.40
CA PHE A 278 2.47 4.87 13.13
C PHE A 278 3.02 5.73 14.29
N LYS A 279 3.45 5.03 15.33
CA LYS A 279 4.15 5.66 16.45
C LYS A 279 5.59 5.94 16.03
N ILE A 280 5.94 7.21 15.99
CA ILE A 280 7.29 7.67 15.70
C ILE A 280 7.90 8.09 17.03
N ASP A 281 8.89 7.31 17.48
CA ASP A 281 9.65 7.64 18.70
C ASP A 281 10.71 8.71 18.41
N VAL A 282 10.22 9.91 18.11
CA VAL A 282 11.02 11.11 17.92
C VAL A 282 10.30 12.31 18.52
N PRO A 283 11.01 13.37 18.91
CA PRO A 283 10.38 14.62 19.30
C PRO A 283 9.39 15.10 18.23
N LYS A 284 8.20 15.53 18.62
CA LYS A 284 7.13 15.98 17.71
C LYS A 284 6.62 14.90 16.73
N GLY A 285 6.71 13.61 17.09
CA GLY A 285 6.24 12.53 16.21
C GLY A 285 4.78 12.68 15.79
N SER A 286 3.91 13.15 16.70
CA SER A 286 2.50 13.45 16.38
C SER A 286 2.33 14.57 15.36
N ASP A 287 3.17 15.62 15.43
CA ASP A 287 3.15 16.72 14.46
C ASP A 287 3.60 16.25 13.07
N VAL A 288 4.61 15.35 13.04
CA VAL A 288 5.05 14.70 11.78
C VAL A 288 3.90 13.96 11.14
N VAL A 289 3.18 13.11 11.89
CA VAL A 289 2.03 12.35 11.36
C VAL A 289 0.93 13.29 10.87
N THR A 290 0.67 14.37 11.61
CA THR A 290 -0.33 15.37 11.24
C THR A 290 0.04 16.07 9.92
N ALA A 291 1.29 16.50 9.76
CA ALA A 291 1.78 17.15 8.54
C ALA A 291 1.68 16.22 7.34
N VAL A 292 2.11 14.96 7.51
CA VAL A 292 2.03 13.93 6.47
C VAL A 292 0.60 13.64 6.05
N LEU A 293 -0.32 13.47 7.02
CA LEU A 293 -1.71 13.19 6.70
C LEU A 293 -2.36 14.37 5.96
N LYS A 294 -2.10 15.61 6.36
CA LYS A 294 -2.61 16.80 5.65
C LYS A 294 -2.20 16.84 4.18
N THR A 295 -0.96 16.51 3.88
CA THR A 295 -0.43 16.54 2.50
C THR A 295 -0.85 15.35 1.67
N SER A 296 -1.08 14.18 2.30
CA SER A 296 -1.32 12.91 1.59
C SER A 296 -2.79 12.50 1.52
N LEU A 297 -3.69 13.09 2.32
CA LEU A 297 -5.07 12.64 2.47
C LEU A 297 -5.82 12.53 1.13
N SER A 298 -5.68 13.53 0.28
CA SER A 298 -6.36 13.57 -1.03
C SER A 298 -5.89 12.49 -1.99
N ALA A 299 -4.70 11.95 -1.77
CA ALA A 299 -4.11 10.90 -2.59
C ALA A 299 -4.63 9.50 -2.24
N TYR A 300 -5.09 9.26 -1.00
CA TYR A 300 -5.63 7.96 -0.61
C TYR A 300 -6.98 7.71 -1.28
N ARG A 301 -6.94 7.00 -2.39
CA ARG A 301 -8.08 6.68 -3.25
C ARG A 301 -8.04 5.21 -3.63
N PHE A 302 -9.18 4.53 -3.51
CA PHE A 302 -9.31 3.15 -3.95
C PHE A 302 -9.65 3.05 -5.44
N SER A 303 -10.28 4.08 -5.99
CA SER A 303 -10.58 4.15 -7.42
C SER A 303 -9.29 4.11 -8.24
N LEU A 304 -9.23 3.22 -9.23
CA LEU A 304 -8.07 3.02 -10.10
C LEU A 304 -8.27 3.72 -11.45
N ASP A 305 -7.22 4.36 -11.95
CA ASP A 305 -7.14 4.78 -13.35
C ASP A 305 -6.42 3.71 -14.18
N PRO A 306 -7.13 2.96 -15.04
CA PRO A 306 -6.52 1.92 -15.88
C PRO A 306 -5.39 2.44 -16.78
N LYS A 307 -5.49 3.69 -17.24
CA LYS A 307 -4.47 4.31 -18.11
C LYS A 307 -3.15 4.46 -17.38
N SER A 308 -3.17 4.77 -16.08
CA SER A 308 -1.94 4.88 -15.28
C SER A 308 -1.27 3.53 -15.05
N VAL A 309 -2.03 2.42 -15.00
CA VAL A 309 -1.45 1.07 -14.95
C VAL A 309 -0.79 0.72 -16.28
N GLN A 310 -1.43 1.06 -17.42
CA GLN A 310 -0.82 0.87 -18.74
C GLN A 310 0.43 1.75 -18.89
N ALA A 311 0.39 3.01 -18.44
CA ALA A 311 1.56 3.89 -18.44
C ALA A 311 2.75 3.29 -17.67
N ALA A 312 2.50 2.58 -16.57
CA ALA A 312 3.56 1.87 -15.84
C ALA A 312 4.18 0.74 -16.69
N ALA A 313 3.38 0.01 -17.45
CA ALA A 313 3.88 -1.03 -18.36
C ALA A 313 4.67 -0.44 -19.54
N ASP A 314 4.15 0.63 -20.14
CA ASP A 314 4.80 1.33 -21.26
C ASP A 314 6.14 1.94 -20.81
N TYR A 315 6.16 2.49 -19.62
CA TYR A 315 7.35 2.98 -18.95
C TYR A 315 8.41 1.89 -18.76
N LEU A 316 8.03 0.73 -18.22
CA LEU A 316 8.94 -0.39 -18.02
C LEU A 316 9.52 -0.90 -19.35
N LEU A 317 8.73 -0.89 -20.43
CA LEU A 317 9.18 -1.24 -21.77
C LEU A 317 10.19 -0.21 -22.29
N ALA A 318 9.86 1.08 -22.23
CA ALA A 318 10.74 2.16 -22.68
C ALA A 318 12.08 2.19 -21.92
N SER A 319 12.05 1.86 -20.64
CA SER A 319 13.25 1.75 -19.77
C SER A 319 14.01 0.43 -19.91
N LYS A 320 13.60 -0.46 -20.84
CA LYS A 320 14.19 -1.79 -21.10
C LYS A 320 14.16 -2.72 -19.87
N GLN A 321 13.17 -2.54 -19.01
CA GLN A 321 12.87 -3.42 -17.88
C GLN A 321 11.85 -4.51 -18.25
N LEU A 322 11.24 -4.38 -19.42
CA LEU A 322 10.44 -5.40 -20.09
C LEU A 322 10.98 -5.60 -21.50
N ASP A 323 10.98 -6.85 -21.97
CA ASP A 323 11.44 -7.21 -23.31
C ASP A 323 10.34 -7.03 -24.38
N LYS A 324 9.07 -6.96 -23.94
CA LYS A 324 7.90 -6.83 -24.82
C LYS A 324 6.79 -6.03 -24.15
N ALA A 325 5.91 -5.46 -24.97
CA ALA A 325 4.72 -4.75 -24.50
C ALA A 325 3.81 -5.68 -23.67
N VAL A 326 3.25 -5.16 -22.62
CA VAL A 326 2.30 -5.86 -21.74
C VAL A 326 0.96 -5.12 -21.83
N ASP A 327 -0.09 -5.84 -22.25
CA ASP A 327 -1.46 -5.39 -22.13
C ASP A 327 -1.90 -5.57 -20.67
N THR A 328 -2.08 -4.46 -19.97
CA THR A 328 -2.45 -4.46 -18.55
C THR A 328 -3.94 -4.69 -18.33
N SER A 329 -4.78 -4.70 -19.36
CA SER A 329 -6.23 -4.97 -19.24
C SER A 329 -6.48 -6.32 -18.55
N ARG A 330 -5.64 -7.33 -18.81
CA ARG A 330 -5.69 -8.64 -18.17
C ARG A 330 -5.40 -8.63 -16.67
N LEU A 331 -4.76 -7.56 -16.16
CA LEU A 331 -4.47 -7.39 -14.74
C LEU A 331 -5.64 -6.74 -13.99
N LEU A 332 -6.56 -6.14 -14.69
CA LEU A 332 -7.71 -5.45 -14.12
C LEU A 332 -8.85 -6.45 -13.85
N LEU A 333 -9.74 -6.07 -12.94
CA LEU A 333 -11.00 -6.78 -12.79
C LEU A 333 -11.85 -6.62 -14.06
N PRO A 334 -12.56 -7.65 -14.50
CA PRO A 334 -13.58 -7.50 -15.54
C PRO A 334 -14.60 -6.45 -15.11
N LYS A 335 -15.04 -5.64 -16.10
CA LYS A 335 -16.07 -4.62 -15.87
C LYS A 335 -17.43 -5.24 -15.58
#